data_0d355fa67445f293bbdb619529d6e6c6
#
_entry.id   0d355fa67445f293bbdb619529d6e6c6
#
_cell.length_a   1.000
_cell.length_b   1.000
_cell.length_c   1.000
_cell.angle_alpha   90.00
_cell.angle_beta   90.00
_cell.angle_gamma   90.00
#
_symmetry.space_group_name_H-M   'P 1'
#
loop_
_entity.id
_entity.type
_entity.pdbx_description
1 polymer ?
#
loop_
_entity_poly.entity_id
_entity_poly.type
_entity_poly.pdbx_seq_one_letter_code
_entity_poly.pdbx_strand_id
1 'polypeptide(L)'
;IMDSIVNKNKHGHNQIKICVSGAAETGHCGVNALDKAKELGREIARQGAVLITGATTGFPLWAAMGVKEMGGISIGVSPASSEREHVEAYKLPLDYMDLIIYTGFGYSGRDILLTRAADAVICGCGRIGTIHEFTIAFEDGKPIGIFEGPWEMGGQLKEIIEKSHRPNTKIVMGEDPKKLLEDLIEIVKKEKIPEYKITGSLGAG
;
A
#
# COMPACT_ATOMS: atom_id res chain seq x y z
N ILE A 1 11.87 33.96 0.30
CA ILE A 1 12.36 32.56 0.38
C ILE A 1 11.15 31.64 0.33
N MET A 2 10.46 31.61 -0.83
CA MET A 2 9.28 30.73 -1.04
C MET A 2 9.22 30.26 -2.51
N ASP A 3 10.40 29.99 -3.12
CA ASP A 3 10.48 29.71 -4.56
C ASP A 3 11.29 28.46 -4.88
N SER A 4 11.06 27.33 -4.20
CA SER A 4 11.75 26.09 -4.59
C SER A 4 10.96 24.79 -4.51
N ILE A 5 9.63 24.85 -4.52
CA ILE A 5 8.81 23.65 -4.71
C ILE A 5 7.94 23.83 -5.95
N VAL A 6 8.56 24.15 -7.06
CA VAL A 6 7.92 23.90 -8.36
C VAL A 6 8.20 22.45 -8.69
N ASN A 7 7.22 21.60 -8.37
CA ASN A 7 7.20 20.20 -8.78
C ASN A 7 7.43 20.14 -10.31
N LYS A 8 8.60 19.66 -10.73
CA LYS A 8 8.98 19.58 -12.14
C LYS A 8 8.13 18.60 -12.96
N ASN A 9 7.29 17.79 -12.29
CA ASN A 9 6.39 16.85 -12.93
C ASN A 9 5.00 17.44 -13.09
N LYS A 10 4.76 18.11 -14.20
CA LYS A 10 3.45 18.69 -14.56
C LYS A 10 2.30 17.67 -14.60
N HIS A 11 2.57 16.38 -14.59
CA HIS A 11 1.55 15.34 -14.77
C HIS A 11 1.27 14.48 -13.51
N GLY A 12 2.09 14.58 -12.46
CA GLY A 12 1.85 13.91 -11.16
C GLY A 12 1.77 12.38 -11.17
N HIS A 13 1.77 11.71 -12.34
CA HIS A 13 1.58 10.28 -12.47
C HIS A 13 2.80 9.43 -12.08
N ASN A 14 3.93 10.08 -11.84
CA ASN A 14 5.18 9.39 -11.47
C ASN A 14 5.29 9.07 -9.98
N GLN A 15 4.34 9.52 -9.15
CA GLN A 15 4.34 9.15 -7.74
C GLN A 15 4.12 7.64 -7.59
N ILE A 16 5.00 7.02 -6.81
CA ILE A 16 4.89 5.59 -6.49
C ILE A 16 3.77 5.39 -5.47
N LYS A 17 2.90 4.42 -5.72
CA LYS A 17 1.79 4.06 -4.85
C LYS A 17 2.09 2.73 -4.17
N ILE A 18 2.17 2.75 -2.85
CA ILE A 18 2.44 1.59 -2.02
C ILE A 18 1.15 1.18 -1.30
N CYS A 19 0.67 -0.03 -1.56
CA CYS A 19 -0.39 -0.63 -0.75
C CYS A 19 0.21 -1.20 0.52
N VAL A 20 -0.38 -0.87 1.67
CA VAL A 20 -0.09 -1.55 2.94
C VAL A 20 -1.28 -2.44 3.30
N SER A 21 -1.03 -3.74 3.28
CA SER A 21 -1.92 -4.81 3.67
C SER A 21 -1.62 -5.29 5.08
N GLY A 22 -2.65 -5.48 5.89
CA GLY A 22 -2.50 -5.93 7.28
C GLY A 22 -3.84 -6.12 7.99
N ALA A 23 -3.79 -6.68 9.18
CA ALA A 23 -4.97 -7.00 9.97
C ALA A 23 -5.68 -5.75 10.51
N ALA A 24 -7.00 -5.72 10.39
CA ALA A 24 -7.86 -4.74 11.05
C ALA A 24 -7.89 -4.95 12.57
N GLU A 25 -7.85 -6.19 13.03
CA GLU A 25 -7.75 -6.59 14.42
C GLU A 25 -6.36 -7.14 14.70
N THR A 26 -5.60 -6.48 15.55
CA THR A 26 -4.16 -6.67 15.72
C THR A 26 -3.75 -7.40 17.00
N GLY A 27 -4.70 -7.96 17.76
CA GLY A 27 -4.44 -8.66 19.02
C GLY A 27 -3.45 -9.83 18.92
N HIS A 28 -3.26 -10.41 17.74
CA HIS A 28 -2.32 -11.50 17.46
C HIS A 28 -0.98 -10.99 16.88
N CYS A 29 -0.84 -9.70 16.66
CA CYS A 29 0.34 -9.13 15.97
C CYS A 29 1.56 -8.93 16.88
N GLY A 30 1.40 -9.18 18.17
CA GLY A 30 2.46 -8.97 19.16
C GLY A 30 2.63 -7.51 19.56
N VAL A 31 3.55 -7.31 20.50
CA VAL A 31 3.86 -6.00 21.05
C VAL A 31 4.52 -5.14 19.97
N ASN A 32 4.21 -3.84 19.93
CA ASN A 32 4.77 -2.84 19.00
C ASN A 32 4.39 -3.01 17.51
N ALA A 33 3.46 -3.91 17.16
CA ALA A 33 3.05 -4.08 15.76
C ALA A 33 2.47 -2.80 15.15
N LEU A 34 1.70 -2.05 15.94
CA LEU A 34 1.11 -0.78 15.51
C LEU A 34 2.17 0.33 15.38
N ASP A 35 3.15 0.39 16.30
CA ASP A 35 4.26 1.35 16.19
C ASP A 35 5.12 1.05 14.95
N LYS A 36 5.36 -0.23 14.66
CA LYS A 36 6.04 -0.65 13.42
C LYS A 36 5.25 -0.27 12.17
N ALA A 37 3.92 -0.43 12.17
CA ALA A 37 3.06 0.02 11.08
C ALA A 37 3.14 1.53 10.87
N LYS A 38 3.14 2.29 11.96
CA LYS A 38 3.24 3.75 11.94
C LYS A 38 4.60 4.21 11.39
N GLU A 39 5.70 3.57 11.81
CA GLU A 39 7.02 3.88 11.26
C GLU A 39 7.13 3.52 9.78
N LEU A 40 6.54 2.40 9.35
CA LEU A 40 6.41 2.07 7.92
C LEU A 40 5.70 3.19 7.15
N GLY A 41 4.60 3.73 7.71
CA GLY A 41 3.88 4.85 7.12
C GLY A 41 4.73 6.12 7.01
N ARG A 42 5.48 6.46 8.07
CA ARG A 42 6.42 7.61 8.04
C ARG A 42 7.46 7.44 6.94
N GLU A 43 7.99 6.24 6.79
CA GLU A 43 8.99 5.97 5.77
C GLU A 43 8.42 6.05 4.36
N ILE A 44 7.19 5.56 4.12
CA ILE A 44 6.49 5.74 2.83
C ILE A 44 6.42 7.23 2.45
N ALA A 45 6.05 8.08 3.40
CA ALA A 45 5.99 9.52 3.15
C ALA A 45 7.37 10.15 2.93
N ARG A 46 8.41 9.74 3.70
CA ARG A 46 9.80 10.21 3.51
C ARG A 46 10.34 9.89 2.12
N GLN A 47 9.96 8.74 1.58
CA GLN A 47 10.34 8.32 0.22
C GLN A 47 9.52 9.03 -0.88
N GLY A 48 8.58 9.90 -0.52
CA GLY A 48 7.71 10.62 -1.46
C GLY A 48 6.67 9.74 -2.14
N ALA A 49 6.39 8.57 -1.57
CA ALA A 49 5.37 7.67 -2.08
C ALA A 49 3.98 7.99 -1.50
N VAL A 50 2.94 7.56 -2.19
CA VAL A 50 1.55 7.63 -1.76
C VAL A 50 1.16 6.30 -1.12
N LEU A 51 0.57 6.36 0.06
CA LEU A 51 0.00 5.19 0.70
C LEU A 51 -1.38 4.88 0.13
N ILE A 52 -1.64 3.60 -0.18
CA ILE A 52 -2.98 3.09 -0.44
C ILE A 52 -3.31 2.01 0.58
N THR A 53 -4.51 2.05 1.17
CA THR A 53 -4.98 1.05 2.14
C THR A 53 -6.40 0.62 1.84
N GLY A 54 -6.84 -0.41 2.54
CA GLY A 54 -8.23 -0.87 2.50
C GLY A 54 -9.23 0.00 3.25
N ALA A 55 -8.86 1.20 3.68
CA ALA A 55 -9.68 2.10 4.49
C ALA A 55 -10.26 1.40 5.74
N THR A 56 -9.44 0.61 6.43
CA THR A 56 -9.83 -0.21 7.58
C THR A 56 -9.04 0.17 8.83
N THR A 57 -9.42 -0.38 9.97
CA THR A 57 -8.72 -0.23 11.26
C THR A 57 -7.39 -1.00 11.30
N GLY A 58 -6.74 -1.00 12.45
CA GLY A 58 -5.56 -1.81 12.75
C GLY A 58 -4.30 -1.41 11.98
N PHE A 59 -3.55 -2.38 11.50
CA PHE A 59 -2.24 -2.18 10.88
C PHE A 59 -2.24 -1.14 9.74
N PRO A 60 -3.18 -1.19 8.75
CA PRO A 60 -3.26 -0.19 7.68
C PRO A 60 -3.59 1.22 8.18
N LEU A 61 -4.44 1.37 9.18
CA LEU A 61 -4.77 2.67 9.77
C LEU A 61 -3.55 3.31 10.43
N TRP A 62 -2.76 2.54 11.18
CA TRP A 62 -1.56 3.03 11.82
C TRP A 62 -0.48 3.43 10.81
N ALA A 63 -0.39 2.71 9.69
CA ALA A 63 0.45 3.15 8.58
C ALA A 63 -0.04 4.51 8.01
N ALA A 64 -1.34 4.69 7.85
CA ALA A 64 -1.91 5.97 7.42
C ALA A 64 -1.64 7.10 8.41
N MET A 65 -1.74 6.84 9.73
CA MET A 65 -1.34 7.81 10.77
C MET A 65 0.12 8.24 10.58
N GLY A 66 1.03 7.30 10.35
CA GLY A 66 2.45 7.60 10.13
C GLY A 66 2.68 8.46 8.89
N VAL A 67 1.96 8.19 7.81
CA VAL A 67 1.99 9.01 6.59
C VAL A 67 1.53 10.44 6.87
N LYS A 68 0.42 10.60 7.59
CA LYS A 68 -0.14 11.93 7.91
C LYS A 68 0.75 12.72 8.85
N GLU A 69 1.47 12.10 9.78
CA GLU A 69 2.46 12.77 10.63
C GLU A 69 3.61 13.41 9.82
N MET A 70 3.91 12.84 8.66
CA MET A 70 4.95 13.34 7.75
C MET A 70 4.41 14.26 6.64
N GLY A 71 3.11 14.60 6.67
CA GLY A 71 2.47 15.41 5.64
C GLY A 71 2.31 14.72 4.29
N GLY A 72 2.40 13.38 4.27
CA GLY A 72 2.22 12.56 3.07
C GLY A 72 0.75 12.37 2.69
N ILE A 73 0.52 11.65 1.60
CA ILE A 73 -0.80 11.35 1.03
C ILE A 73 -1.19 9.91 1.35
N SER A 74 -2.41 9.73 1.88
CA SER A 74 -3.00 8.40 2.10
C SER A 74 -4.38 8.30 1.43
N ILE A 75 -4.59 7.21 0.70
CA ILE A 75 -5.82 6.93 -0.05
C ILE A 75 -6.43 5.63 0.48
N GLY A 76 -7.71 5.68 0.81
CA GLY A 76 -8.49 4.53 1.21
C GLY A 76 -9.28 3.94 0.04
N VAL A 77 -9.29 2.61 -0.10
CA VAL A 77 -10.17 1.89 -1.03
C VAL A 77 -11.16 1.08 -0.20
N SER A 78 -12.37 1.58 -0.10
CA SER A 78 -13.41 1.02 0.76
C SER A 78 -14.19 -0.12 0.10
N PRO A 79 -14.62 -1.14 0.86
CA PRO A 79 -15.55 -2.16 0.39
C PRO A 79 -16.98 -1.64 0.20
N ALA A 80 -17.33 -0.53 0.87
CA ALA A 80 -18.65 0.08 0.84
C ALA A 80 -18.92 0.82 -0.48
N SER A 81 -20.19 1.04 -0.78
CA SER A 81 -20.65 1.81 -1.95
C SER A 81 -20.83 3.31 -1.67
N SER A 82 -20.76 3.72 -0.40
CA SER A 82 -20.90 5.10 0.04
C SER A 82 -20.24 5.34 1.39
N GLU A 83 -20.00 6.60 1.74
CA GLU A 83 -19.51 7.00 3.05
C GLU A 83 -20.42 6.50 4.18
N ARG A 84 -21.73 6.65 3.98
CA ARG A 84 -22.71 6.19 4.96
C ARG A 84 -22.60 4.70 5.23
N GLU A 85 -22.52 3.89 4.19
CA GLU A 85 -22.36 2.44 4.31
C GLU A 85 -21.02 2.08 4.96
N HIS A 86 -19.96 2.79 4.61
CA HIS A 86 -18.63 2.62 5.19
C HIS A 86 -18.64 2.80 6.72
N VAL A 87 -19.31 3.88 7.19
CA VAL A 87 -19.36 4.21 8.63
C VAL A 87 -20.45 3.41 9.34
N GLU A 88 -21.66 3.34 8.80
CA GLU A 88 -22.80 2.78 9.52
C GLU A 88 -22.89 1.24 9.41
N ALA A 89 -22.57 0.65 8.26
CA ALA A 89 -22.65 -0.79 8.06
C ALA A 89 -21.31 -1.48 8.34
N TYR A 90 -20.24 -1.03 7.71
CA TYR A 90 -18.91 -1.63 7.86
C TYR A 90 -18.19 -1.20 9.15
N LYS A 91 -18.63 -0.11 9.82
CA LYS A 91 -18.00 0.44 11.03
C LYS A 91 -16.52 0.79 10.83
N LEU A 92 -16.19 1.34 9.68
CA LEU A 92 -14.84 1.70 9.30
C LEU A 92 -14.57 3.20 9.51
N PRO A 93 -13.31 3.60 9.81
CA PRO A 93 -12.94 4.98 10.09
C PRO A 93 -12.80 5.80 8.82
N LEU A 94 -13.03 7.11 8.94
CA LEU A 94 -12.71 8.11 7.91
C LEU A 94 -11.35 8.77 8.15
N ASP A 95 -10.78 8.57 9.34
CA ASP A 95 -9.59 9.27 9.80
C ASP A 95 -8.34 8.89 8.99
N TYR A 96 -7.42 9.85 8.89
CA TYR A 96 -6.09 9.71 8.29
C TYR A 96 -6.10 9.36 6.80
N MET A 97 -7.23 9.50 6.09
CA MET A 97 -7.35 9.36 4.64
C MET A 97 -7.59 10.72 3.99
N ASP A 98 -6.80 11.07 2.98
CA ASP A 98 -7.03 12.27 2.19
C ASP A 98 -8.18 12.07 1.18
N LEU A 99 -8.38 10.83 0.76
CA LEU A 99 -9.44 10.42 -0.15
C LEU A 99 -9.86 8.98 0.16
N ILE A 100 -11.16 8.70 0.11
CA ILE A 100 -11.70 7.35 0.16
C ILE A 100 -12.49 7.06 -1.12
N ILE A 101 -12.11 5.97 -1.80
CA ILE A 101 -12.81 5.47 -2.98
C ILE A 101 -13.78 4.38 -2.53
N TYR A 102 -15.07 4.61 -2.68
CA TYR A 102 -16.13 3.67 -2.34
C TYR A 102 -16.41 2.74 -3.52
N THR A 103 -16.04 1.46 -3.38
CA THR A 103 -16.10 0.51 -4.50
C THR A 103 -17.45 -0.21 -4.61
N GLY A 104 -18.12 -0.45 -3.51
CA GLY A 104 -19.37 -1.23 -3.46
C GLY A 104 -19.18 -2.73 -3.72
N PHE A 105 -17.93 -3.25 -3.76
CA PHE A 105 -17.65 -4.64 -4.13
C PHE A 105 -17.42 -5.57 -2.91
N GLY A 106 -17.70 -5.09 -1.69
CA GLY A 106 -17.37 -5.84 -0.48
C GLY A 106 -15.86 -6.03 -0.31
N TYR A 107 -15.45 -6.82 0.68
CA TYR A 107 -14.03 -7.00 0.97
C TYR A 107 -13.27 -7.69 -0.19
N SER A 108 -13.76 -8.81 -0.69
CA SER A 108 -13.06 -9.61 -1.70
C SER A 108 -12.88 -8.89 -3.04
N GLY A 109 -13.92 -8.22 -3.52
CA GLY A 109 -13.83 -7.45 -4.77
C GLY A 109 -12.98 -6.19 -4.61
N ARG A 110 -13.03 -5.55 -3.45
CA ARG A 110 -12.21 -4.39 -3.13
C ARG A 110 -10.71 -4.74 -3.13
N ASP A 111 -10.33 -5.91 -2.64
CA ASP A 111 -8.92 -6.33 -2.56
C ASP A 111 -8.24 -6.36 -3.93
N ILE A 112 -8.96 -6.78 -4.97
CA ILE A 112 -8.48 -6.73 -6.37
C ILE A 112 -8.21 -5.28 -6.80
N LEU A 113 -9.16 -4.38 -6.53
CA LEU A 113 -9.02 -2.98 -6.91
C LEU A 113 -7.90 -2.29 -6.14
N LEU A 114 -7.82 -2.52 -4.83
CA LEU A 114 -6.77 -2.01 -3.96
C LEU A 114 -5.38 -2.44 -4.44
N THR A 115 -5.21 -3.74 -4.66
CA THR A 115 -3.93 -4.31 -5.07
C THR A 115 -3.49 -3.79 -6.44
N ARG A 116 -4.42 -3.73 -7.41
CA ARG A 116 -4.13 -3.26 -8.77
C ARG A 116 -3.89 -1.75 -8.85
N ALA A 117 -4.49 -0.96 -7.98
CA ALA A 117 -4.26 0.48 -7.91
C ALA A 117 -2.84 0.85 -7.44
N ALA A 118 -2.16 -0.03 -6.72
CA ALA A 118 -0.80 0.19 -6.21
C ALA A 118 0.28 -0.26 -7.20
N ASP A 119 1.46 0.33 -7.10
CA ASP A 119 2.66 -0.09 -7.84
C ASP A 119 3.39 -1.24 -7.13
N ALA A 120 3.25 -1.33 -5.80
CA ALA A 120 3.75 -2.43 -4.97
C ALA A 120 2.84 -2.67 -3.77
N VAL A 121 2.91 -3.87 -3.19
CA VAL A 121 2.14 -4.26 -2.00
C VAL A 121 3.09 -4.63 -0.87
N ILE A 122 2.89 -4.07 0.32
CA ILE A 122 3.60 -4.46 1.54
C ILE A 122 2.63 -5.22 2.44
N CYS A 123 2.96 -6.46 2.76
CA CYS A 123 2.24 -7.29 3.71
C CYS A 123 2.91 -7.22 5.08
N GLY A 124 2.20 -6.69 6.07
CA GLY A 124 2.63 -6.65 7.47
C GLY A 124 1.97 -7.74 8.32
N CYS A 125 1.75 -7.44 9.61
CA CYS A 125 0.91 -8.33 10.43
C CYS A 125 -0.47 -8.44 9.81
N GLY A 126 -0.91 -9.66 9.49
CA GLY A 126 -2.13 -9.88 8.74
C GLY A 126 -2.86 -11.16 9.10
N ARG A 127 -3.99 -11.37 8.44
CA ARG A 127 -4.81 -12.58 8.48
C ARG A 127 -5.18 -13.00 7.05
N ILE A 128 -6.26 -13.75 6.89
CA ILE A 128 -6.69 -14.28 5.58
C ILE A 128 -6.85 -13.20 4.48
N GLY A 129 -7.31 -11.99 4.84
CA GLY A 129 -7.39 -10.87 3.89
C GLY A 129 -6.01 -10.45 3.36
N THR A 130 -4.99 -10.44 4.22
CA THR A 130 -3.61 -10.14 3.81
C THR A 130 -3.06 -11.23 2.88
N ILE A 131 -3.38 -12.50 3.14
CA ILE A 131 -3.03 -13.61 2.23
C ILE A 131 -3.74 -13.44 0.88
N HIS A 132 -5.00 -13.03 0.87
CA HIS A 132 -5.75 -12.77 -0.36
C HIS A 132 -5.13 -11.63 -1.17
N GLU A 133 -4.84 -10.49 -0.55
CA GLU A 133 -4.16 -9.37 -1.21
C GLU A 133 -2.75 -9.75 -1.70
N PHE A 134 -2.01 -10.55 -0.91
CA PHE A 134 -0.72 -11.10 -1.30
C PHE A 134 -0.83 -11.99 -2.55
N THR A 135 -1.80 -12.93 -2.58
CA THR A 135 -1.95 -13.84 -3.73
C THR A 135 -2.36 -13.11 -4.99
N ILE A 136 -3.20 -12.08 -4.91
CA ILE A 136 -3.51 -11.21 -6.06
C ILE A 136 -2.25 -10.50 -6.56
N ALA A 137 -1.45 -9.90 -5.67
CA ALA A 137 -0.21 -9.23 -6.04
C ALA A 137 0.81 -10.21 -6.66
N PHE A 138 0.89 -11.43 -6.12
CA PHE A 138 1.76 -12.48 -6.61
C PHE A 138 1.36 -12.94 -8.02
N GLU A 139 0.07 -13.19 -8.26
CA GLU A 139 -0.45 -13.57 -9.58
C GLU A 139 -0.28 -12.46 -10.62
N ASP A 140 -0.49 -11.21 -10.22
CA ASP A 140 -0.31 -10.04 -11.10
C ASP A 140 1.19 -9.71 -11.32
N GLY A 141 2.12 -10.44 -10.69
CA GLY A 141 3.56 -10.22 -10.81
C GLY A 141 4.04 -8.88 -10.27
N LYS A 142 3.33 -8.31 -9.30
CA LYS A 142 3.69 -7.03 -8.68
C LYS A 142 4.89 -7.17 -7.75
N PRO A 143 5.67 -6.10 -7.55
CA PRO A 143 6.62 -6.00 -6.45
C PRO A 143 5.92 -6.17 -5.10
N ILE A 144 6.46 -7.04 -4.23
CA ILE A 144 5.90 -7.34 -2.92
C ILE A 144 6.96 -7.14 -1.85
N GLY A 145 6.62 -6.38 -0.81
CA GLY A 145 7.36 -6.28 0.43
C GLY A 145 6.73 -7.15 1.51
N ILE A 146 7.48 -8.01 2.15
CA ILE A 146 7.06 -8.72 3.36
C ILE A 146 7.72 -8.02 4.55
N PHE A 147 6.92 -7.25 5.27
CA PHE A 147 7.40 -6.54 6.45
C PHE A 147 7.36 -7.47 7.65
N GLU A 148 8.53 -7.85 8.12
CA GLU A 148 8.71 -8.82 9.19
C GLU A 148 8.64 -8.15 10.56
N GLY A 149 8.19 -8.92 11.56
CA GLY A 149 8.04 -8.46 12.94
C GLY A 149 7.66 -9.61 13.85
N PRO A 150 7.20 -9.34 15.07
CA PRO A 150 6.82 -10.37 16.04
C PRO A 150 5.46 -11.02 15.71
N TRP A 151 5.21 -11.31 14.45
CA TRP A 151 4.01 -11.97 13.93
C TRP A 151 4.36 -13.06 12.94
N GLU A 152 3.46 -14.02 12.76
CA GLU A 152 3.70 -15.24 11.97
C GLU A 152 3.53 -15.04 10.46
N MET A 153 2.89 -13.95 10.02
CA MET A 153 2.51 -13.74 8.62
C MET A 153 3.70 -13.89 7.65
N GLY A 154 4.87 -13.36 8.00
CA GLY A 154 6.07 -13.49 7.17
C GLY A 154 6.45 -14.94 6.88
N GLY A 155 6.41 -15.81 7.89
CA GLY A 155 6.67 -17.25 7.74
C GLY A 155 5.63 -17.95 6.88
N GLN A 156 4.34 -17.63 7.09
CA GLN A 156 3.25 -18.18 6.29
C GLN A 156 3.36 -17.81 4.81
N LEU A 157 3.69 -16.54 4.50
CA LEU A 157 3.87 -16.11 3.12
C LEU A 157 5.10 -16.75 2.45
N LYS A 158 6.21 -16.94 3.19
CA LYS A 158 7.38 -17.69 2.71
C LYS A 158 7.02 -19.12 2.31
N GLU A 159 6.25 -19.81 3.15
CA GLU A 159 5.79 -21.16 2.86
C GLU A 159 4.89 -21.21 1.61
N ILE A 160 3.99 -20.24 1.44
CA ILE A 160 3.16 -20.14 0.23
C ILE A 160 4.03 -19.93 -1.01
N ILE A 161 5.03 -19.05 -0.95
CA ILE A 161 5.96 -18.79 -2.05
C ILE A 161 6.70 -20.06 -2.45
N GLU A 162 7.29 -20.77 -1.48
CA GLU A 162 8.01 -22.01 -1.72
C GLU A 162 7.13 -23.09 -2.35
N LYS A 163 5.90 -23.26 -1.84
CA LYS A 163 4.96 -24.26 -2.34
C LYS A 163 4.29 -23.87 -3.67
N SER A 164 4.38 -22.62 -4.08
CA SER A 164 3.81 -22.16 -5.36
C SER A 164 4.56 -22.75 -6.56
N HIS A 165 5.80 -23.19 -6.38
CA HIS A 165 6.71 -23.63 -7.45
C HIS A 165 6.89 -22.60 -8.58
N ARG A 166 6.64 -21.32 -8.29
CA ARG A 166 6.77 -20.21 -9.22
C ARG A 166 7.85 -19.23 -8.74
N PRO A 167 8.91 -19.00 -9.52
CA PRO A 167 9.90 -18.00 -9.13
C PRO A 167 9.28 -16.60 -9.16
N ASN A 168 9.52 -15.83 -8.10
CA ASN A 168 9.21 -14.42 -8.09
C ASN A 168 10.43 -13.64 -7.57
N THR A 169 11.09 -12.92 -8.45
CA THR A 169 12.29 -12.14 -8.16
C THR A 169 11.98 -10.73 -7.64
N LYS A 170 10.69 -10.40 -7.47
CA LYS A 170 10.22 -9.07 -7.05
C LYS A 170 9.72 -9.03 -5.61
N ILE A 171 10.13 -10.01 -4.80
CA ILE A 171 9.77 -10.07 -3.38
C ILE A 171 10.99 -9.65 -2.56
N VAL A 172 10.79 -8.67 -1.69
CA VAL A 172 11.76 -8.24 -0.69
C VAL A 172 11.19 -8.49 0.71
N MET A 173 12.05 -8.82 1.66
CA MET A 173 11.66 -9.14 3.03
C MET A 173 12.57 -8.42 4.01
N GLY A 174 12.04 -7.95 5.12
CA GLY A 174 12.83 -7.34 6.16
C GLY A 174 12.02 -6.71 7.28
N GLU A 175 12.70 -6.47 8.39
CA GLU A 175 12.14 -5.83 9.60
C GLU A 175 12.37 -4.33 9.65
N ASP A 176 13.33 -3.82 8.89
CA ASP A 176 13.63 -2.40 8.80
C ASP A 176 12.76 -1.76 7.70
N PRO A 177 11.82 -0.87 8.03
CA PRO A 177 10.91 -0.28 7.07
C PRO A 177 11.62 0.57 6.02
N LYS A 178 12.73 1.22 6.39
CA LYS A 178 13.51 2.05 5.47
C LYS A 178 14.16 1.18 4.39
N LYS A 179 14.90 0.16 4.80
CA LYS A 179 15.59 -0.74 3.88
C LYS A 179 14.60 -1.51 3.00
N LEU A 180 13.52 -2.01 3.58
CA LEU A 180 12.45 -2.70 2.84
C LEU A 180 11.87 -1.81 1.73
N LEU A 181 11.59 -0.54 2.05
CA LEU A 181 11.03 0.41 1.08
C LEU A 181 12.04 0.82 0.01
N GLU A 182 13.30 1.06 0.38
CA GLU A 182 14.36 1.39 -0.59
C GLU A 182 14.48 0.27 -1.63
N ASP A 183 14.61 -0.98 -1.21
CA ASP A 183 14.72 -2.13 -2.10
C ASP A 183 13.45 -2.33 -2.96
N LEU A 184 12.27 -2.19 -2.36
CA LEU A 184 11.00 -2.32 -3.07
C LEU A 184 10.81 -1.21 -4.13
N ILE A 185 11.13 0.02 -3.78
CA ILE A 185 11.04 1.17 -4.69
C ILE A 185 12.00 1.05 -5.87
N GLU A 186 13.19 0.47 -5.65
CA GLU A 186 14.12 0.19 -6.76
C GLU A 186 13.52 -0.78 -7.78
N ILE A 187 12.81 -1.82 -7.32
CA ILE A 187 12.13 -2.75 -8.22
C ILE A 187 11.01 -2.03 -8.98
N VAL A 188 10.18 -1.25 -8.27
CA VAL A 188 9.09 -0.47 -8.88
C VAL A 188 9.63 0.49 -9.96
N LYS A 189 10.73 1.21 -9.68
CA LYS A 189 11.31 2.16 -10.65
C LYS A 189 11.76 1.49 -11.95
N LYS A 190 12.22 0.25 -11.90
CA LYS A 190 12.62 -0.51 -13.10
C LYS A 190 11.43 -0.89 -13.98
N GLU A 191 10.22 -0.95 -13.41
CA GLU A 191 8.99 -1.31 -14.12
C GLU A 191 8.18 -0.10 -14.58
N LYS A 192 8.37 1.06 -13.96
CA LYS A 192 7.68 2.28 -14.38
C LYS A 192 8.20 2.76 -15.71
N ILE A 193 7.25 3.23 -16.54
CA ILE A 193 7.59 3.89 -17.81
C ILE A 193 8.36 5.18 -17.48
N PRO A 194 9.61 5.34 -18.00
CA PRO A 194 10.33 6.60 -17.86
C PRO A 194 9.52 7.71 -18.54
N GLU A 195 9.68 8.95 -18.08
CA GLU A 195 8.96 10.14 -18.54
C GLU A 195 8.24 10.00 -19.88
N TYR A 196 6.92 9.88 -19.86
CA TYR A 196 6.11 9.87 -21.07
C TYR A 196 6.15 11.28 -21.69
N LYS A 197 6.94 11.44 -22.74
CA LYS A 197 6.89 12.64 -23.57
C LYS A 197 5.70 12.47 -24.51
N ILE A 198 4.70 13.32 -24.36
CA ILE A 198 3.64 13.45 -25.38
C ILE A 198 4.33 14.00 -26.64
N THR A 199 4.74 13.12 -27.54
CA THR A 199 5.27 13.45 -28.86
C THR A 199 4.16 13.54 -29.89
N GLY A 200 3.08 14.22 -29.58
CA GLY A 200 1.98 14.47 -30.50
C GLY A 200 1.45 15.87 -30.26
N SER A 201 1.37 16.66 -31.31
CA SER A 201 0.61 17.90 -31.29
C SER A 201 -0.79 17.59 -30.75
N LEU A 202 -1.16 18.17 -29.62
CA LEU A 202 -2.56 18.33 -29.29
C LEU A 202 -3.14 19.13 -30.44
N GLY A 203 -3.76 18.44 -31.40
CA GLY A 203 -4.44 19.07 -32.50
C GLY A 203 -5.45 20.04 -31.90
N ALA A 204 -5.21 21.32 -32.08
CA ALA A 204 -6.23 22.33 -31.88
C ALA A 204 -7.32 22.01 -32.90
N GLY A 205 -8.43 21.45 -32.41
CA GLY A 205 -9.69 21.33 -33.09
C GLY A 205 -10.69 22.24 -32.43
#